data_24bde2fd1a824f107457aee77dfb7c77
#
_entry.id   24bde2fd1a824f107457aee77dfb7c77
#
_cell.length_a   1.000
_cell.length_b   1.000
_cell.length_c   1.000
_cell.angle_alpha   90.00
_cell.angle_beta   90.00
_cell.angle_gamma   90.00
#
_symmetry.space_group_name_H-M   'P 1'
#
loop_
_entity.id
_entity.type
_entity.pdbx_description
1 polymer ?
#
loop_
_entity_poly.entity_id
_entity_poly.type
_entity_poly.pdbx_seq_one_letter_code
_entity_poly.pdbx_strand_id
1 'polypeptide(L)'
;MRSNVAHPQSDVAQPFRAAIAGPRPRATLAKAVLLSSVVAVGLTSVVPHAATSIHAMLLDGESAGPYHNWQMTTRVLKKVLDETGLFDVDIISAPAAGANFSGFRPDFSKYRAIVLNYDAPDDRWPAELKLTFERYVSNGGGLVVVHAADNAFPGWPAYNDMIGVGGWRDRTENAGPFWFFQSGALTSDTTPGKAGSHGQRLPFTVTVRDANHPITKGLPGAWMHQGDELYAALRGPGRNMTVLATAFSDPANSGTGRDEPQLLVLGYGRGRVFHTTMGHDVSALSSVDFVATFQRGVEWAATGVVTQQVPSAFPTADAVSVRSDLAAMDQGPAPAGGRGAQVSPASVPPAAAATAQPYPPEQVRAGQPLFSAQCGFFHGRDAMGGETGPDLTRAASVAADVRGNTIGPLLRNGRVDKGMPAFSLGDADMAAIVAFIHDRTSNAASLTGGRRAVEVADLQTGNAEAGKRYFASVCSKCHSPTGDFAGIARRLEGLTLLQRMLYPSGGAAVPRAKVTVTRSSGETVAGTLAYRDEFTIALTDPSGAYRAFPADRVKFIVDDPIQAHSEQLAKYTDADMHNVLAYLQTLR
;
A
#
# COMPACT_ATOMS: atom_id res chain seq x y z
N MET A 1 35.75 40.49 -46.10
CA MET A 1 35.53 41.90 -45.97
C MET A 1 35.25 42.24 -44.51
N ARG A 2 36.12 42.92 -43.97
CA ARG A 2 36.28 43.66 -42.73
C ARG A 2 35.14 44.66 -42.47
N SER A 3 34.78 44.78 -41.16
CA SER A 3 34.88 46.01 -40.33
C SER A 3 34.12 45.71 -39.00
N ASN A 4 34.74 45.64 -37.93
CA ASN A 4 35.19 46.55 -36.83
C ASN A 4 34.30 47.78 -36.65
N VAL A 5 33.89 47.99 -35.35
CA VAL A 5 33.91 49.22 -34.54
C VAL A 5 33.24 48.86 -33.21
N ALA A 6 33.89 48.69 -32.07
CA ALA A 6 34.53 49.60 -31.11
C ALA A 6 33.59 50.08 -29.98
N HIS A 7 34.04 49.78 -28.73
CA HIS A 7 33.58 50.30 -27.42
C HIS A 7 33.66 51.83 -27.30
N PRO A 8 33.03 52.42 -26.27
CA PRO A 8 33.91 52.93 -25.22
C PRO A 8 33.44 52.65 -23.77
N GLN A 9 34.46 52.53 -22.92
CA GLN A 9 34.45 52.68 -21.49
C GLN A 9 34.41 54.15 -21.06
N SER A 10 33.91 54.45 -19.86
CA SER A 10 34.38 55.49 -18.95
C SER A 10 33.71 55.24 -17.60
N ASP A 11 34.36 54.91 -16.57
CA ASP A 11 35.29 55.56 -15.64
C ASP A 11 34.61 56.36 -14.52
N VAL A 12 34.87 55.92 -13.28
CA VAL A 12 35.36 56.65 -12.09
C VAL A 12 34.38 57.54 -11.31
N ALA A 13 34.14 57.18 -10.01
CA ALA A 13 34.64 57.92 -8.85
C ALA A 13 34.03 57.45 -7.50
N GLN A 14 34.84 56.93 -6.61
CA GLN A 14 34.79 57.25 -5.17
C GLN A 14 35.56 58.56 -4.94
N PRO A 15 35.53 59.23 -3.78
CA PRO A 15 35.25 58.85 -2.40
C PRO A 15 34.52 59.96 -1.57
N PHE A 16 34.19 59.76 -0.29
CA PHE A 16 34.65 60.60 0.83
C PHE A 16 34.20 60.05 2.21
N ARG A 17 35.19 59.90 3.06
CA ARG A 17 35.08 59.75 4.53
C ARG A 17 34.71 61.11 5.15
N ALA A 18 33.93 61.10 6.23
CA ALA A 18 34.09 62.08 7.32
C ALA A 18 33.69 61.44 8.65
N ALA A 19 34.66 61.33 9.54
CA ALA A 19 34.49 61.05 10.96
C ALA A 19 34.15 62.34 11.68
N ILE A 20 33.19 62.30 12.60
CA ILE A 20 33.08 63.33 13.65
C ILE A 20 32.95 62.64 15.03
N ALA A 21 33.90 62.96 15.88
CA ALA A 21 34.02 62.55 17.25
C ALA A 21 33.39 63.56 18.21
N GLY A 22 32.88 63.08 19.33
CA GLY A 22 32.79 63.76 20.60
C GLY A 22 31.41 63.88 21.20
N PRO A 23 31.28 64.19 22.53
CA PRO A 23 32.16 63.86 23.63
C PRO A 23 31.50 63.05 24.78
N ARG A 24 32.30 62.48 25.65
CA ARG A 24 31.87 61.81 26.91
C ARG A 24 31.41 62.85 27.95
N PRO A 25 30.38 62.56 28.77
CA PRO A 25 30.22 63.21 30.06
C PRO A 25 30.69 62.32 31.21
N ARG A 26 31.20 63.07 32.20
CA ARG A 26 31.87 62.64 33.46
C ARG A 26 30.93 61.93 34.40
N ALA A 27 31.49 60.98 35.14
CA ALA A 27 30.91 60.35 36.31
C ALA A 27 30.64 61.33 37.45
N THR A 28 29.44 61.24 38.05
CA THR A 28 29.15 61.83 39.37
C THR A 28 28.73 60.71 40.30
N LEU A 29 29.49 60.50 41.37
CA LEU A 29 29.14 59.63 42.48
C LEU A 29 27.91 60.21 43.22
N ALA A 30 26.86 59.43 43.40
CA ALA A 30 25.83 59.65 44.37
C ALA A 30 25.68 58.39 45.24
N LYS A 31 25.71 58.62 46.55
CA LYS A 31 25.73 57.62 47.60
C LYS A 31 24.43 56.78 47.60
N ALA A 32 24.63 55.47 47.67
CA ALA A 32 23.53 54.52 47.83
C ALA A 32 22.97 54.52 49.26
N VAL A 33 21.65 54.61 49.36
CA VAL A 33 20.87 54.22 50.53
C VAL A 33 20.31 52.83 50.27
N LEU A 34 20.73 51.83 51.05
CA LEU A 34 20.15 50.50 51.01
C LEU A 34 18.72 50.56 51.60
N LEU A 35 17.72 50.36 50.73
CA LEU A 35 16.43 49.88 51.17
C LEU A 35 16.31 48.39 50.71
N SER A 36 16.30 47.50 51.69
CA SER A 36 16.05 46.08 51.47
C SER A 36 14.56 45.87 51.15
N SER A 37 14.22 45.79 49.88
CA SER A 37 12.88 45.32 49.44
C SER A 37 12.95 43.82 49.23
N VAL A 38 12.27 43.05 50.07
CA VAL A 38 12.02 41.63 49.90
C VAL A 38 11.08 41.51 48.70
N VAL A 39 11.60 41.14 47.55
CA VAL A 39 10.80 40.74 46.40
C VAL A 39 10.40 39.26 46.61
N ALA A 40 9.16 39.05 47.01
CA ALA A 40 8.51 37.74 46.95
C ALA A 40 8.42 37.33 45.49
N VAL A 41 9.32 36.46 45.01
CA VAL A 41 9.22 35.79 43.70
C VAL A 41 8.08 34.78 43.82
N GLY A 42 6.89 35.19 43.39
CA GLY A 42 5.77 34.28 43.17
C GLY A 42 6.18 33.32 42.05
N LEU A 43 6.52 32.07 42.39
CA LEU A 43 6.58 30.96 41.48
C LEU A 43 5.16 30.76 40.92
N THR A 44 4.82 31.43 39.82
CA THR A 44 3.68 31.04 39.00
C THR A 44 4.09 29.71 38.35
N SER A 45 3.55 28.65 38.90
CA SER A 45 3.57 27.34 38.21
C SER A 45 2.88 27.54 36.86
N VAL A 46 3.71 27.60 35.79
CA VAL A 46 3.21 27.46 34.43
C VAL A 46 2.71 26.02 34.34
N VAL A 47 1.41 25.83 34.55
CA VAL A 47 0.75 24.58 34.22
C VAL A 47 0.94 24.44 32.71
N PRO A 48 1.64 23.40 32.22
CA PRO A 48 1.73 23.20 30.78
C PRO A 48 0.30 23.01 30.28
N HIS A 49 -0.16 23.93 29.45
CA HIS A 49 -1.39 23.75 28.70
C HIS A 49 -1.15 22.47 27.88
N ALA A 50 -1.87 21.41 28.17
CA ALA A 50 -1.88 20.23 27.30
C ALA A 50 -2.21 20.75 25.90
N ALA A 51 -1.27 20.63 24.97
CA ALA A 51 -1.51 20.99 23.59
C ALA A 51 -2.74 20.19 23.15
N THR A 52 -3.79 20.87 22.68
CA THR A 52 -4.98 20.20 22.16
C THR A 52 -4.54 19.30 21.00
N SER A 53 -4.83 18.01 21.12
CA SER A 53 -4.49 17.04 20.09
C SER A 53 -5.12 17.42 18.74
N ILE A 54 -4.41 17.17 17.66
CA ILE A 54 -4.88 17.40 16.28
C ILE A 54 -5.84 16.27 15.93
N HIS A 55 -7.12 16.57 15.77
CA HIS A 55 -8.10 15.56 15.36
C HIS A 55 -7.89 15.23 13.88
N ALA A 56 -7.56 13.98 13.55
CA ALA A 56 -7.29 13.51 12.20
C ALA A 56 -8.20 12.31 11.85
N MET A 57 -8.67 12.27 10.60
CA MET A 57 -9.38 11.12 10.04
C MET A 57 -8.39 10.30 9.20
N LEU A 58 -8.38 8.99 9.36
CA LEU A 58 -7.79 8.05 8.43
C LEU A 58 -8.94 7.35 7.70
N LEU A 59 -9.10 7.66 6.40
CA LEU A 59 -10.18 7.14 5.57
C LEU A 59 -9.66 5.97 4.74
N ASP A 60 -10.29 4.81 4.91
CA ASP A 60 -10.00 3.58 4.21
C ASP A 60 -11.27 2.87 3.71
N GLY A 61 -11.20 1.57 3.38
CA GLY A 61 -12.33 0.71 2.99
C GLY A 61 -12.20 0.05 1.64
N GLU A 62 -11.36 0.56 0.77
CA GLU A 62 -11.07 0.01 -0.55
C GLU A 62 -9.71 0.55 -1.02
N SER A 63 -8.88 -0.28 -1.67
CA SER A 63 -7.64 0.20 -2.29
C SER A 63 -7.21 -0.77 -3.37
N ALA A 64 -7.58 -0.50 -4.63
CA ALA A 64 -7.17 -1.25 -5.84
C ALA A 64 -7.32 -2.78 -5.74
N GLY A 65 -8.32 -3.27 -5.00
CA GLY A 65 -8.60 -4.70 -4.89
C GLY A 65 -7.48 -5.46 -4.16
N PRO A 66 -6.93 -6.54 -4.75
CA PRO A 66 -5.96 -7.41 -4.07
C PRO A 66 -4.54 -6.84 -4.00
N TYR A 67 -4.26 -5.73 -4.67
CA TYR A 67 -2.89 -5.19 -4.80
C TYR A 67 -2.40 -4.51 -3.52
N HIS A 68 -3.29 -3.97 -2.71
CA HIS A 68 -2.95 -3.26 -1.48
C HIS A 68 -3.71 -3.84 -0.28
N ASN A 69 -2.98 -4.29 0.73
CA ASN A 69 -3.55 -4.71 2.01
C ASN A 69 -3.85 -3.48 2.87
N TRP A 70 -4.87 -2.68 2.45
CA TRP A 70 -5.23 -1.45 3.14
C TRP A 70 -5.61 -1.67 4.61
N GLN A 71 -6.17 -2.82 4.97
CA GLN A 71 -6.52 -3.15 6.35
C GLN A 71 -5.28 -3.17 7.26
N MET A 72 -4.16 -3.63 6.72
CA MET A 72 -2.91 -3.66 7.47
C MET A 72 -2.19 -2.30 7.40
N THR A 73 -2.11 -1.70 6.22
CA THR A 73 -1.46 -0.38 6.08
C THR A 73 -2.18 0.70 6.88
N THR A 74 -3.52 0.68 6.99
CA THR A 74 -4.29 1.56 7.89
C THR A 74 -3.84 1.44 9.34
N ARG A 75 -3.62 0.22 9.84
CA ARG A 75 -3.17 0.00 11.22
C ARG A 75 -1.77 0.55 11.47
N VAL A 76 -0.88 0.40 10.49
CA VAL A 76 0.47 0.95 10.55
C VAL A 76 0.42 2.47 10.53
N LEU A 77 -0.31 3.08 9.59
CA LEU A 77 -0.46 4.53 9.50
C LEU A 77 -1.05 5.13 10.79
N LYS A 78 -2.08 4.48 11.35
CA LYS A 78 -2.64 4.92 12.66
C LYS A 78 -1.59 4.84 13.77
N LYS A 79 -0.90 3.69 13.92
CA LYS A 79 0.14 3.51 14.95
C LYS A 79 1.21 4.58 14.84
N VAL A 80 1.67 4.86 13.62
CA VAL A 80 2.69 5.88 13.34
C VAL A 80 2.23 7.29 13.77
N LEU A 81 0.96 7.63 13.59
CA LEU A 81 0.41 8.92 14.05
C LEU A 81 0.20 8.96 15.56
N ASP A 82 -0.36 7.90 16.15
CA ASP A 82 -0.60 7.81 17.59
C ASP A 82 0.70 7.99 18.41
N GLU A 83 1.81 7.43 17.91
CA GLU A 83 3.14 7.51 18.56
C GLU A 83 3.70 8.92 18.70
N THR A 84 3.23 9.86 17.87
CA THR A 84 3.68 11.26 17.96
C THR A 84 3.14 11.96 19.20
N GLY A 85 2.03 11.47 19.76
CA GLY A 85 1.28 12.16 20.80
C GLY A 85 0.62 13.49 20.36
N LEU A 86 0.73 13.83 19.06
CA LEU A 86 0.14 15.05 18.49
C LEU A 86 -1.28 14.85 17.99
N PHE A 87 -1.62 13.62 17.59
CA PHE A 87 -2.86 13.31 16.89
C PHE A 87 -3.82 12.48 17.75
N ASP A 88 -5.10 12.76 17.53
CA ASP A 88 -6.23 11.91 17.91
C ASP A 88 -6.84 11.40 16.61
N VAL A 89 -6.69 10.08 16.31
CA VAL A 89 -6.94 9.52 14.99
C VAL A 89 -8.15 8.61 14.99
N ASP A 90 -9.19 9.02 14.27
CA ASP A 90 -10.34 8.18 13.95
C ASP A 90 -10.10 7.44 12.62
N ILE A 91 -10.37 6.13 12.60
CA ILE A 91 -10.47 5.37 11.36
C ILE A 91 -11.93 5.40 10.90
N ILE A 92 -12.16 5.88 9.69
CA ILE A 92 -13.46 5.89 9.03
C ILE A 92 -13.37 5.03 7.78
N SER A 93 -13.99 3.85 7.83
CA SER A 93 -14.00 2.93 6.68
C SER A 93 -15.18 3.23 5.78
N ALA A 94 -14.90 3.51 4.51
CA ALA A 94 -15.92 3.62 3.48
C ALA A 94 -16.60 2.25 3.26
N PRO A 95 -17.88 2.22 2.86
CA PRO A 95 -18.53 0.97 2.51
C PRO A 95 -17.78 0.21 1.43
N ALA A 96 -17.80 -1.12 1.49
CA ALA A 96 -17.13 -1.97 0.51
C ALA A 96 -17.66 -1.73 -0.93
N ALA A 97 -16.87 -2.12 -1.91
CA ALA A 97 -17.27 -2.09 -3.32
C ALA A 97 -18.63 -2.77 -3.54
N GLY A 98 -19.54 -2.09 -4.23
CA GLY A 98 -20.90 -2.58 -4.47
C GLY A 98 -21.91 -2.37 -3.32
N ALA A 99 -21.47 -1.88 -2.15
CA ALA A 99 -22.36 -1.53 -1.06
C ALA A 99 -23.07 -0.19 -1.30
N ASN A 100 -24.14 0.05 -0.56
CA ASN A 100 -24.90 1.29 -0.63
C ASN A 100 -24.17 2.43 0.12
N PHE A 101 -23.76 3.46 -0.61
CA PHE A 101 -23.12 4.66 -0.08
C PHE A 101 -24.12 5.74 0.40
N SER A 102 -25.44 5.54 0.26
CA SER A 102 -26.42 6.57 0.59
C SER A 102 -26.38 7.02 2.07
N GLY A 103 -26.00 6.10 2.96
CA GLY A 103 -25.81 6.37 4.41
C GLY A 103 -24.40 6.81 4.80
N PHE A 104 -23.42 6.78 3.91
CA PHE A 104 -22.06 7.18 4.22
C PHE A 104 -21.90 8.69 4.14
N ARG A 105 -21.94 9.35 5.29
CA ARG A 105 -21.92 10.80 5.45
C ARG A 105 -20.93 11.19 6.56
N PRO A 106 -19.63 10.95 6.38
CA PRO A 106 -18.64 11.37 7.37
C PRO A 106 -18.66 12.90 7.52
N ASP A 107 -18.63 13.35 8.76
CA ASP A 107 -18.53 14.79 9.08
C ASP A 107 -17.06 15.21 9.01
N PHE A 108 -16.60 15.57 7.82
CA PHE A 108 -15.22 16.00 7.59
C PHE A 108 -14.83 17.23 8.41
N SER A 109 -15.79 18.09 8.79
CA SER A 109 -15.53 19.34 9.50
C SER A 109 -14.94 19.15 10.90
N LYS A 110 -15.09 17.96 11.50
CA LYS A 110 -14.50 17.60 12.79
C LYS A 110 -12.99 17.47 12.77
N TYR A 111 -12.40 17.28 11.59
CA TYR A 111 -11.00 16.91 11.45
C TYR A 111 -10.17 18.05 10.89
N ARG A 112 -8.94 18.17 11.42
CA ARG A 112 -7.95 19.13 10.92
C ARG A 112 -7.21 18.60 9.69
N ALA A 113 -7.11 17.27 9.59
CA ALA A 113 -6.56 16.59 8.43
C ALA A 113 -7.31 15.29 8.14
N ILE A 114 -7.42 14.95 6.87
CA ILE A 114 -7.89 13.65 6.37
C ILE A 114 -6.75 12.97 5.66
N VAL A 115 -6.41 11.76 6.10
CA VAL A 115 -5.44 10.88 5.46
C VAL A 115 -6.21 9.87 4.63
N LEU A 116 -5.95 9.84 3.32
CA LEU A 116 -6.53 8.86 2.40
C LEU A 116 -5.59 7.67 2.24
N ASN A 117 -6.01 6.52 2.74
CA ASN A 117 -5.51 5.19 2.39
C ASN A 117 -6.62 4.47 1.62
N TYR A 118 -7.05 5.08 0.50
CA TYR A 118 -8.28 4.73 -0.20
C TYR A 118 -8.17 4.95 -1.71
N ASP A 119 -8.39 3.91 -2.51
CA ASP A 119 -8.43 3.99 -3.97
C ASP A 119 -9.75 3.40 -4.50
N ALA A 120 -10.53 4.21 -5.21
CA ALA A 120 -11.83 3.81 -5.74
C ALA A 120 -12.13 4.44 -7.12
N PRO A 121 -13.03 3.83 -7.93
CA PRO A 121 -13.47 4.39 -9.19
C PRO A 121 -14.39 5.60 -9.01
N ASP A 122 -14.64 6.33 -10.10
CA ASP A 122 -15.39 7.59 -10.09
C ASP A 122 -16.82 7.48 -9.57
N ASP A 123 -17.48 6.37 -9.81
CA ASP A 123 -18.88 6.12 -9.44
C ASP A 123 -19.06 5.71 -7.96
N ARG A 124 -17.94 5.50 -7.24
CA ARG A 124 -18.00 5.02 -5.85
C ARG A 124 -18.64 6.02 -4.91
N TRP A 125 -18.23 7.28 -5.01
CA TRP A 125 -18.75 8.34 -4.15
C TRP A 125 -19.90 9.09 -4.80
N PRO A 126 -21.06 9.24 -4.11
CA PRO A 126 -22.13 10.11 -4.56
C PRO A 126 -21.65 11.56 -4.74
N ALA A 127 -22.26 12.27 -5.69
CA ALA A 127 -21.87 13.65 -6.00
C ALA A 127 -21.92 14.59 -4.78
N GLU A 128 -22.90 14.40 -3.88
CA GLU A 128 -23.01 15.19 -2.66
C GLU A 128 -21.83 14.96 -1.69
N LEU A 129 -21.35 13.72 -1.57
CA LEU A 129 -20.18 13.39 -0.77
C LEU A 129 -18.92 14.05 -1.35
N LYS A 130 -18.75 13.99 -2.68
CA LYS A 130 -17.65 14.66 -3.38
C LYS A 130 -17.66 16.16 -3.12
N LEU A 131 -18.82 16.83 -3.27
CA LEU A 131 -18.97 18.26 -2.99
C LEU A 131 -18.67 18.62 -1.52
N THR A 132 -19.05 17.75 -0.58
CA THR A 132 -18.76 17.97 0.84
C THR A 132 -17.27 17.87 1.12
N PHE A 133 -16.59 16.92 0.50
CA PHE A 133 -15.14 16.75 0.59
C PHE A 133 -14.39 17.92 -0.05
N GLU A 134 -14.81 18.36 -1.25
CA GLU A 134 -14.25 19.55 -1.92
C GLU A 134 -14.34 20.79 -1.04
N ARG A 135 -15.51 21.02 -0.42
CA ARG A 135 -15.72 22.14 0.49
C ARG A 135 -14.84 22.06 1.72
N TYR A 136 -14.65 20.87 2.27
CA TYR A 136 -13.75 20.66 3.40
C TYR A 136 -12.34 21.11 3.06
N VAL A 137 -11.76 20.59 1.98
CA VAL A 137 -10.40 20.94 1.59
C VAL A 137 -10.31 22.41 1.20
N SER A 138 -11.19 22.91 0.32
CA SER A 138 -11.15 24.31 -0.14
C SER A 138 -11.32 25.34 0.98
N ASN A 139 -11.99 24.96 2.08
CA ASN A 139 -12.17 25.81 3.25
C ASN A 139 -11.02 25.75 4.27
N GLY A 140 -9.94 25.03 3.97
CA GLY A 140 -8.74 25.01 4.79
C GLY A 140 -8.47 23.69 5.51
N GLY A 141 -9.26 22.64 5.25
CA GLY A 141 -8.98 21.30 5.71
C GLY A 141 -7.67 20.76 5.13
N GLY A 142 -6.91 20.01 5.93
CA GLY A 142 -5.72 19.30 5.48
C GLY A 142 -6.08 18.01 4.77
N LEU A 143 -5.36 17.70 3.70
CA LEU A 143 -5.49 16.44 2.97
C LEU A 143 -4.13 15.75 2.88
N VAL A 144 -4.09 14.45 3.13
CA VAL A 144 -2.90 13.63 2.93
C VAL A 144 -3.25 12.46 2.03
N VAL A 145 -2.53 12.33 0.93
CA VAL A 145 -2.72 11.29 -0.09
C VAL A 145 -1.57 10.31 0.05
N VAL A 146 -1.88 9.02 0.28
CA VAL A 146 -0.88 7.99 0.49
C VAL A 146 -0.95 6.98 -0.64
N HIS A 147 0.14 6.87 -1.40
CA HIS A 147 0.37 5.86 -2.41
C HIS A 147 -0.86 5.66 -3.33
N ALA A 148 -1.48 4.49 -3.33
CA ALA A 148 -2.60 4.15 -4.20
C ALA A 148 -3.81 5.10 -4.12
N ALA A 149 -3.87 5.99 -3.14
CA ALA A 149 -4.91 7.01 -3.11
C ALA A 149 -4.81 7.99 -4.30
N ASP A 150 -3.65 8.11 -4.94
CA ASP A 150 -3.48 8.91 -6.16
C ASP A 150 -4.11 8.29 -7.40
N ASN A 151 -4.46 7.01 -7.35
CA ASN A 151 -5.16 6.30 -8.42
C ASN A 151 -6.66 6.60 -8.43
N ALA A 152 -7.22 6.99 -7.28
CA ALA A 152 -8.66 7.18 -7.11
C ALA A 152 -9.23 8.25 -8.04
N PHE A 153 -10.49 8.08 -8.41
CA PHE A 153 -11.36 9.07 -9.04
C PHE A 153 -10.75 9.79 -10.27
N PRO A 154 -10.32 9.08 -11.33
CA PRO A 154 -9.66 9.68 -12.49
C PRO A 154 -10.52 10.73 -13.21
N GLY A 155 -11.83 10.58 -13.20
CA GLY A 155 -12.79 11.51 -13.83
C GLY A 155 -13.33 12.60 -12.91
N TRP A 156 -12.83 12.76 -11.67
CA TRP A 156 -13.24 13.83 -10.77
C TRP A 156 -12.21 14.98 -10.80
N PRO A 157 -12.49 16.10 -11.56
CA PRO A 157 -11.49 17.15 -11.78
C PRO A 157 -10.96 17.80 -10.50
N ALA A 158 -11.84 18.09 -9.53
CA ALA A 158 -11.43 18.72 -8.28
C ALA A 158 -10.47 17.82 -7.48
N TYR A 159 -10.71 16.49 -7.47
CA TYR A 159 -9.80 15.56 -6.83
C TYR A 159 -8.42 15.54 -7.50
N ASN A 160 -8.42 15.52 -8.84
CA ASN A 160 -7.17 15.55 -9.61
C ASN A 160 -6.41 16.89 -9.42
N ASP A 161 -7.12 18.01 -9.24
CA ASP A 161 -6.50 19.28 -8.85
C ASP A 161 -5.93 19.26 -7.41
N MET A 162 -6.57 18.54 -6.49
CA MET A 162 -6.07 18.37 -5.10
C MET A 162 -4.81 17.53 -5.05
N ILE A 163 -4.77 16.41 -5.80
CA ILE A 163 -3.64 15.46 -5.72
C ILE A 163 -2.49 15.82 -6.67
N GLY A 164 -2.75 16.64 -7.69
CA GLY A 164 -1.78 17.14 -8.68
C GLY A 164 -1.44 16.15 -9.77
N VAL A 165 -1.09 14.93 -9.42
CA VAL A 165 -0.77 13.82 -10.33
C VAL A 165 -1.36 12.52 -9.79
N GLY A 166 -1.63 11.58 -10.69
CA GLY A 166 -2.08 10.24 -10.33
C GLY A 166 -1.81 9.23 -11.44
N GLY A 167 -1.96 7.94 -11.13
CA GLY A 167 -1.70 6.85 -12.05
C GLY A 167 -2.93 6.01 -12.36
N TRP A 168 -2.76 5.03 -13.22
CA TRP A 168 -3.69 3.95 -13.53
C TRP A 168 -5.14 4.37 -13.85
N ARG A 169 -6.10 3.44 -13.69
CA ARG A 169 -7.54 3.65 -13.91
C ARG A 169 -7.86 4.41 -15.20
N ASP A 170 -7.17 4.01 -16.31
CA ASP A 170 -7.31 4.59 -17.65
C ASP A 170 -6.99 6.10 -17.76
N ARG A 171 -6.19 6.65 -16.83
CA ARG A 171 -5.63 7.98 -17.02
C ARG A 171 -4.72 8.01 -18.25
N THR A 172 -4.97 8.96 -19.13
CA THR A 172 -4.20 9.21 -20.35
C THR A 172 -3.87 10.71 -20.43
N GLU A 173 -3.49 11.20 -21.60
CA GLU A 173 -3.24 12.63 -21.85
C GLU A 173 -4.40 13.55 -21.45
N ASN A 174 -5.64 13.04 -21.39
CA ASN A 174 -6.80 13.81 -20.92
C ASN A 174 -6.73 14.17 -19.42
N ALA A 175 -5.97 13.43 -18.62
CA ALA A 175 -5.73 13.76 -17.22
C ALA A 175 -4.72 14.91 -17.05
N GLY A 176 -3.95 15.23 -18.08
CA GLY A 176 -2.88 16.23 -18.07
C GLY A 176 -1.54 15.65 -18.53
N PRO A 177 -0.45 16.44 -18.47
CA PRO A 177 0.88 15.98 -18.82
C PRO A 177 1.46 15.03 -17.79
N PHE A 178 2.51 14.29 -18.16
CA PHE A 178 3.44 13.70 -17.21
C PHE A 178 4.24 14.78 -16.51
N TRP A 179 4.53 14.59 -15.22
CA TRP A 179 5.34 15.51 -14.44
C TRP A 179 6.55 14.79 -13.86
N PHE A 180 7.75 15.35 -14.08
CA PHE A 180 9.01 14.80 -13.59
C PHE A 180 10.02 15.93 -13.38
N PHE A 181 11.12 15.64 -12.70
CA PHE A 181 12.19 16.61 -12.48
C PHE A 181 13.31 16.38 -13.48
N GLN A 182 13.77 17.43 -14.15
CA GLN A 182 14.85 17.37 -15.12
C GLN A 182 15.67 18.64 -15.08
N SER A 183 16.99 18.52 -15.11
CA SER A 183 17.93 19.65 -15.14
C SER A 183 17.69 20.68 -14.02
N GLY A 184 17.29 20.20 -12.83
CA GLY A 184 17.05 21.05 -11.67
C GLY A 184 15.67 21.73 -11.61
N ALA A 185 14.75 21.41 -12.53
CA ALA A 185 13.43 22.01 -12.59
C ALA A 185 12.31 20.97 -12.78
N LEU A 186 11.12 21.28 -12.26
CA LEU A 186 9.90 20.51 -12.54
C LEU A 186 9.52 20.73 -14.01
N THR A 187 9.38 19.64 -14.74
CA THR A 187 9.15 19.62 -16.19
C THR A 187 7.88 18.84 -16.49
N SER A 188 7.16 19.21 -17.54
CA SER A 188 5.98 18.51 -18.02
C SER A 188 6.19 17.95 -19.43
N ASP A 189 5.56 16.79 -19.71
CA ASP A 189 5.59 16.13 -21.01
C ASP A 189 4.15 15.77 -21.42
N THR A 190 3.70 16.32 -22.55
CA THR A 190 2.34 16.14 -23.08
C THR A 190 2.22 14.96 -24.05
N THR A 191 3.28 14.16 -24.23
CA THR A 191 3.25 12.99 -25.11
C THR A 191 2.07 12.08 -24.73
N PRO A 192 1.25 11.63 -25.69
CA PRO A 192 0.15 10.71 -25.40
C PRO A 192 0.63 9.41 -24.76
N GLY A 193 -0.22 8.83 -23.91
CA GLY A 193 0.08 7.55 -23.25
C GLY A 193 -0.63 7.38 -21.91
N LYS A 194 -0.65 6.15 -21.43
CA LYS A 194 -1.24 5.81 -20.12
C LYS A 194 -0.38 6.33 -18.98
N ALA A 195 -1.03 6.71 -17.89
CA ALA A 195 -0.39 7.09 -16.64
C ALA A 195 -0.18 5.88 -15.74
N GLY A 196 0.86 5.96 -14.93
CA GLY A 196 1.17 5.00 -13.89
C GLY A 196 2.03 3.84 -14.39
N SER A 197 3.20 3.73 -13.80
CA SER A 197 4.09 2.57 -13.93
C SER A 197 4.94 2.45 -12.67
N HIS A 198 5.45 1.27 -12.43
CA HIS A 198 6.47 1.01 -11.42
C HIS A 198 7.31 -0.18 -11.85
N GLY A 199 8.51 -0.30 -11.30
CA GLY A 199 9.37 -1.48 -11.45
C GLY A 199 9.16 -2.48 -10.31
N GLN A 200 10.17 -3.32 -10.10
CA GLN A 200 10.23 -4.17 -8.91
C GLN A 200 10.39 -3.32 -7.65
N ARG A 201 9.89 -3.81 -6.53
CA ARG A 201 10.01 -3.17 -5.21
C ARG A 201 11.44 -3.32 -4.68
N LEU A 202 12.31 -2.46 -5.18
CA LEU A 202 13.71 -2.35 -4.75
C LEU A 202 13.90 -1.11 -3.90
N PRO A 203 14.91 -1.07 -3.01
CA PRO A 203 15.32 0.19 -2.39
C PRO A 203 15.74 1.20 -3.45
N PHE A 204 15.39 2.47 -3.24
CA PHE A 204 15.74 3.56 -4.15
C PHE A 204 16.14 4.82 -3.40
N THR A 205 16.95 5.64 -4.04
CA THR A 205 17.39 6.92 -3.47
C THR A 205 16.31 7.97 -3.67
N VAL A 206 15.88 8.59 -2.56
CA VAL A 206 15.03 9.78 -2.55
C VAL A 206 15.90 11.01 -2.46
N THR A 207 15.75 11.96 -3.37
CA THR A 207 16.53 13.20 -3.47
C THR A 207 15.65 14.41 -3.17
N VAL A 208 16.04 15.23 -2.19
CA VAL A 208 15.32 16.47 -1.81
C VAL A 208 15.45 17.51 -2.91
N ARG A 209 14.33 18.14 -3.27
CA ARG A 209 14.25 19.24 -4.26
C ARG A 209 13.94 20.58 -3.62
N ASP A 210 13.25 20.58 -2.47
CA ASP A 210 13.06 21.77 -1.63
C ASP A 210 13.43 21.48 -0.18
N ALA A 211 14.63 21.86 0.22
CA ALA A 211 15.15 21.67 1.57
C ALA A 211 14.62 22.71 2.59
N ASN A 212 13.92 23.75 2.13
CA ASN A 212 13.41 24.82 2.99
C ASN A 212 11.97 24.59 3.45
N HIS A 213 11.24 23.71 2.75
CA HIS A 213 9.86 23.42 3.11
C HIS A 213 9.79 22.76 4.51
N PRO A 214 8.79 23.11 5.36
CA PRO A 214 8.70 22.56 6.73
C PRO A 214 8.81 21.03 6.81
N ILE A 215 8.26 20.30 5.84
CA ILE A 215 8.29 18.82 5.81
C ILE A 215 9.73 18.30 5.63
N THR A 216 10.51 18.90 4.73
CA THR A 216 11.84 18.44 4.36
C THR A 216 12.97 19.14 5.11
N LYS A 217 12.67 20.24 5.80
CA LYS A 217 13.66 21.01 6.54
C LYS A 217 14.40 20.16 7.56
N GLY A 218 15.73 20.13 7.44
CA GLY A 218 16.62 19.38 8.32
C GLY A 218 16.79 17.91 7.94
N LEU A 219 16.09 17.40 6.91
CA LEU A 219 16.37 16.09 6.34
C LEU A 219 17.68 16.09 5.55
N PRO A 220 18.36 14.94 5.40
CA PRO A 220 19.49 14.80 4.46
C PRO A 220 19.08 15.19 3.04
N GLY A 221 20.02 15.67 2.22
CA GLY A 221 19.76 16.01 0.81
C GLY A 221 19.36 14.81 -0.06
N ALA A 222 19.76 13.60 0.36
CA ALA A 222 19.34 12.34 -0.23
C ALA A 222 19.39 11.23 0.83
N TRP A 223 18.55 10.20 0.66
CA TRP A 223 18.52 9.03 1.52
C TRP A 223 18.01 7.80 0.76
N MET A 224 18.31 6.61 1.28
CA MET A 224 17.82 5.35 0.74
C MET A 224 16.47 4.98 1.38
N HIS A 225 15.42 4.90 0.57
CA HIS A 225 14.12 4.37 0.96
C HIS A 225 14.13 2.83 0.87
N GLN A 226 13.41 2.17 1.78
CA GLN A 226 13.20 0.72 1.76
C GLN A 226 12.49 0.29 0.45
N GLY A 227 12.64 -0.98 0.06
CA GLY A 227 12.01 -1.49 -1.15
C GLY A 227 10.51 -1.21 -1.21
N ASP A 228 10.11 -0.47 -2.23
CA ASP A 228 8.74 0.01 -2.46
C ASP A 228 8.43 0.03 -3.96
N GLU A 229 7.18 0.22 -4.34
CA GLU A 229 6.79 0.55 -5.71
C GLU A 229 7.11 2.02 -5.98
N LEU A 230 8.24 2.28 -6.66
CA LEU A 230 8.53 3.62 -7.13
C LEU A 230 7.51 3.98 -8.22
N TYR A 231 6.47 4.73 -7.85
CA TYR A 231 5.49 5.22 -8.81
C TYR A 231 6.11 6.20 -9.77
N ALA A 232 5.88 5.96 -11.05
CA ALA A 232 6.47 6.71 -12.15
C ALA A 232 5.44 6.95 -13.26
N ALA A 233 5.75 7.83 -14.20
CA ALA A 233 4.86 8.20 -15.30
C ALA A 233 3.48 8.67 -14.80
N LEU A 234 3.41 9.40 -13.70
CA LEU A 234 2.16 9.96 -13.19
C LEU A 234 1.74 11.17 -14.03
N ARG A 235 0.44 11.30 -14.26
CA ARG A 235 -0.18 12.39 -15.02
C ARG A 235 -1.18 13.16 -14.18
N GLY A 236 -1.30 14.44 -14.49
CA GLY A 236 -2.34 15.25 -13.85
C GLY A 236 -2.19 16.73 -14.16
N PRO A 237 -3.13 17.55 -13.67
CA PRO A 237 -3.10 18.99 -13.92
C PRO A 237 -1.88 19.68 -13.32
N GLY A 238 -1.28 19.16 -12.25
CA GLY A 238 -0.09 19.70 -11.60
C GLY A 238 -0.22 21.14 -11.12
N ARG A 239 -1.45 21.64 -10.93
CA ARG A 239 -1.69 23.03 -10.54
C ARG A 239 -1.31 23.23 -9.07
N ASN A 240 -0.62 24.35 -8.79
CA ASN A 240 -0.18 24.70 -7.43
C ASN A 240 0.62 23.57 -6.73
N MET A 241 1.33 22.77 -7.51
CA MET A 241 2.14 21.65 -7.05
C MET A 241 3.59 22.07 -6.84
N THR A 242 4.13 21.75 -5.68
CA THR A 242 5.56 21.82 -5.38
C THR A 242 6.09 20.42 -5.11
N VAL A 243 7.14 20.02 -5.81
CA VAL A 243 7.80 18.74 -5.59
C VAL A 243 8.88 18.93 -4.52
N LEU A 244 8.74 18.23 -3.40
CA LEU A 244 9.66 18.28 -2.27
C LEU A 244 10.82 17.30 -2.44
N ALA A 245 10.54 16.13 -3.01
CA ALA A 245 11.56 15.10 -3.25
C ALA A 245 11.18 14.23 -4.45
N THR A 246 12.19 13.67 -5.11
CA THR A 246 12.05 12.78 -6.26
C THR A 246 12.89 11.53 -6.08
N ALA A 247 12.61 10.48 -6.87
CA ALA A 247 13.48 9.35 -7.05
C ALA A 247 13.69 9.05 -8.54
N PHE A 248 14.89 8.58 -8.89
CA PHE A 248 15.20 8.21 -10.26
C PHE A 248 14.56 6.86 -10.60
N SER A 249 13.68 6.87 -11.58
CA SER A 249 13.00 5.67 -12.08
C SER A 249 13.90 4.98 -13.10
N ASP A 250 14.69 4.00 -12.63
CA ASP A 250 15.76 3.36 -13.40
C ASP A 250 15.20 2.51 -14.55
N PRO A 251 15.59 2.74 -15.80
CA PRO A 251 15.22 1.89 -16.94
C PRO A 251 15.61 0.42 -16.76
N ALA A 252 16.67 0.12 -16.01
CA ALA A 252 17.05 -1.25 -15.69
C ALA A 252 16.01 -1.98 -14.81
N ASN A 253 15.17 -1.22 -14.10
CA ASN A 253 14.03 -1.71 -13.33
C ASN A 253 12.68 -1.32 -13.99
N SER A 254 12.59 -1.37 -15.30
CA SER A 254 11.39 -0.98 -16.06
C SER A 254 10.95 0.47 -15.85
N GLY A 255 11.87 1.34 -15.42
CA GLY A 255 11.59 2.73 -15.12
C GLY A 255 11.61 3.63 -16.34
N THR A 256 11.22 4.88 -16.11
CA THR A 256 11.07 5.92 -17.15
C THR A 256 12.38 6.59 -17.56
N GLY A 257 13.46 6.41 -16.80
CA GLY A 257 14.71 7.17 -16.97
C GLY A 257 14.62 8.62 -16.49
N ARG A 258 13.62 8.93 -15.64
CA ARG A 258 13.32 10.29 -15.15
C ARG A 258 13.36 10.33 -13.63
N ASP A 259 13.57 11.52 -13.05
CA ASP A 259 13.39 11.79 -11.63
C ASP A 259 11.89 12.01 -11.36
N GLU A 260 11.22 11.01 -10.84
CA GLU A 260 9.78 11.00 -10.61
C GLU A 260 9.43 11.59 -9.23
N PRO A 261 8.36 12.40 -9.12
CA PRO A 261 7.93 12.97 -7.85
C PRO A 261 7.55 11.88 -6.82
N GLN A 262 8.08 11.99 -5.59
CA GLN A 262 7.76 11.07 -4.50
C GLN A 262 7.10 11.77 -3.30
N LEU A 263 7.49 13.01 -3.02
CA LEU A 263 6.88 13.85 -2.01
C LEU A 263 6.45 15.17 -2.65
N LEU A 264 5.17 15.49 -2.52
CA LEU A 264 4.58 16.67 -3.13
C LEU A 264 3.72 17.43 -2.11
N VAL A 265 3.60 18.75 -2.32
CA VAL A 265 2.62 19.57 -1.61
C VAL A 265 1.86 20.42 -2.61
N LEU A 266 0.57 20.65 -2.31
CA LEU A 266 -0.33 21.45 -3.16
C LEU A 266 -1.21 22.34 -2.28
N GLY A 267 -1.71 23.40 -2.90
CA GLY A 267 -2.79 24.23 -2.36
C GLY A 267 -4.08 23.98 -3.13
N TYR A 268 -5.18 23.75 -2.41
CA TYR A 268 -6.52 23.72 -2.99
C TYR A 268 -7.46 24.62 -2.20
N GLY A 269 -7.85 25.75 -2.78
CA GLY A 269 -8.52 26.81 -2.02
C GLY A 269 -7.62 27.32 -0.88
N ARG A 270 -8.09 27.19 0.37
CA ARG A 270 -7.29 27.47 1.58
C ARG A 270 -6.66 26.23 2.20
N GLY A 271 -6.98 25.04 1.66
CA GLY A 271 -6.49 23.77 2.15
C GLY A 271 -5.04 23.50 1.73
N ARG A 272 -4.40 22.65 2.50
CA ARG A 272 -3.04 22.16 2.26
C ARG A 272 -3.09 20.65 1.99
N VAL A 273 -2.44 20.24 0.92
CA VAL A 273 -2.38 18.83 0.53
C VAL A 273 -0.93 18.36 0.60
N PHE A 274 -0.68 17.30 1.33
CA PHE A 274 0.56 16.53 1.26
C PHE A 274 0.27 15.23 0.52
N HIS A 275 1.08 14.92 -0.47
CA HIS A 275 0.95 13.72 -1.27
C HIS A 275 2.28 12.97 -1.28
N THR A 276 2.28 11.71 -0.86
CA THR A 276 3.39 10.78 -0.98
C THR A 276 2.99 9.62 -1.88
N THR A 277 3.79 9.35 -2.90
CA THR A 277 3.59 8.21 -3.80
C THR A 277 4.18 6.92 -3.24
N MET A 278 4.95 7.01 -2.13
CA MET A 278 5.50 5.88 -1.39
C MET A 278 4.47 5.25 -0.46
N GLY A 279 4.64 3.98 -0.09
CA GLY A 279 3.85 3.33 0.95
C GLY A 279 2.97 2.17 0.50
N HIS A 280 3.42 1.37 -0.47
CA HIS A 280 2.67 0.26 -1.04
C HIS A 280 2.22 -0.78 0.01
N ASP A 281 3.10 -1.17 0.91
CA ASP A 281 2.86 -2.21 1.90
C ASP A 281 3.51 -1.91 3.25
N VAL A 282 3.36 -2.83 4.21
CA VAL A 282 3.93 -2.70 5.55
C VAL A 282 5.46 -2.58 5.51
N SER A 283 6.12 -3.24 4.57
CA SER A 283 7.58 -3.13 4.40
C SER A 283 7.99 -1.70 4.06
N ALA A 284 7.34 -1.09 3.07
CA ALA A 284 7.57 0.29 2.68
C ALA A 284 7.23 1.28 3.81
N LEU A 285 6.05 1.09 4.44
CA LEU A 285 5.62 1.91 5.58
C LEU A 285 6.51 1.80 6.81
N SER A 286 7.27 0.71 6.96
CA SER A 286 8.22 0.51 8.06
C SER A 286 9.52 1.29 7.89
N SER A 287 9.78 1.87 6.73
CA SER A 287 10.96 2.70 6.47
C SER A 287 10.92 3.97 7.32
N VAL A 288 12.02 4.28 8.01
CA VAL A 288 12.10 5.42 8.95
C VAL A 288 11.87 6.75 8.23
N ASP A 289 12.30 6.87 6.98
CA ASP A 289 12.05 8.07 6.16
C ASP A 289 10.57 8.21 5.82
N PHE A 290 9.87 7.10 5.48
CA PHE A 290 8.42 7.13 5.30
C PHE A 290 7.73 7.61 6.58
N VAL A 291 8.04 6.97 7.72
CA VAL A 291 7.45 7.35 9.02
C VAL A 291 7.65 8.83 9.30
N ALA A 292 8.88 9.32 9.18
CA ALA A 292 9.21 10.72 9.49
C ALA A 292 8.53 11.70 8.52
N THR A 293 8.57 11.44 7.21
CA THR A 293 7.97 12.34 6.21
C THR A 293 6.45 12.30 6.27
N PHE A 294 5.85 11.16 6.54
CA PHE A 294 4.41 11.01 6.72
C PHE A 294 3.90 11.77 7.95
N GLN A 295 4.50 11.56 9.13
CA GLN A 295 4.15 12.28 10.35
C GLN A 295 4.24 13.80 10.15
N ARG A 296 5.34 14.29 9.58
CA ARG A 296 5.57 15.71 9.27
C ARG A 296 4.58 16.23 8.23
N GLY A 297 4.25 15.40 7.24
CA GLY A 297 3.27 15.72 6.20
C GLY A 297 1.87 15.91 6.75
N VAL A 298 1.42 15.02 7.64
CA VAL A 298 0.11 15.12 8.30
C VAL A 298 0.05 16.34 9.21
N GLU A 299 1.10 16.60 10.00
CA GLU A 299 1.17 17.79 10.85
C GLU A 299 1.12 19.07 10.02
N TRP A 300 1.89 19.15 8.94
CA TRP A 300 1.89 20.31 8.06
C TRP A 300 0.54 20.50 7.35
N ALA A 301 -0.08 19.46 6.86
CA ALA A 301 -1.39 19.54 6.22
C ALA A 301 -2.44 20.09 7.20
N ALA A 302 -2.42 19.63 8.45
CA ALA A 302 -3.35 20.06 9.50
C ALA A 302 -3.12 21.51 9.98
N THR A 303 -1.85 21.92 10.12
CA THR A 303 -1.48 23.13 10.87
C THR A 303 -0.74 24.20 10.05
N GLY A 304 -0.03 23.81 8.99
CA GLY A 304 0.89 24.62 8.21
C GLY A 304 2.31 24.69 8.79
N VAL A 305 2.57 24.03 9.91
CA VAL A 305 3.90 23.96 10.56
C VAL A 305 4.31 22.51 10.80
N VAL A 306 5.59 22.31 11.13
CA VAL A 306 6.15 21.00 11.53
C VAL A 306 6.97 21.22 12.80
N THR A 307 6.59 20.53 13.86
CA THR A 307 7.29 20.56 15.16
C THR A 307 8.14 19.30 15.37
N GLN A 308 7.86 18.25 14.65
CA GLN A 308 8.52 16.96 14.77
C GLN A 308 9.98 17.02 14.29
N GLN A 309 10.87 16.47 15.12
CA GLN A 309 12.29 16.41 14.84
C GLN A 309 12.61 15.29 13.84
N VAL A 310 13.73 15.43 13.14
CA VAL A 310 14.28 14.35 12.32
C VAL A 310 14.80 13.26 13.26
N PRO A 311 14.32 12.01 13.15
CA PRO A 311 14.81 10.93 14.02
C PRO A 311 16.29 10.66 13.78
N SER A 312 17.04 10.34 14.84
CA SER A 312 18.47 10.01 14.73
C SER A 312 18.74 8.77 13.87
N ALA A 313 17.76 7.87 13.77
CA ALA A 313 17.82 6.70 12.91
C ALA A 313 17.36 6.97 11.47
N PHE A 314 17.23 8.23 11.04
CA PHE A 314 16.87 8.55 9.65
C PHE A 314 17.88 7.91 8.68
N PRO A 315 17.45 7.31 7.55
CA PRO A 315 18.34 6.63 6.63
C PRO A 315 19.39 7.56 6.00
N THR A 316 20.51 6.98 5.60
CA THR A 316 21.57 7.68 4.85
C THR A 316 21.38 7.49 3.35
N ALA A 317 22.23 8.13 2.54
CA ALA A 317 22.22 7.94 1.09
C ALA A 317 22.55 6.50 0.66
N ASP A 318 23.27 5.75 1.51
CA ASP A 318 23.81 4.43 1.17
C ASP A 318 23.14 3.28 1.94
N ALA A 319 22.28 3.59 2.91
CA ALA A 319 21.67 2.57 3.76
C ALA A 319 20.24 2.92 4.15
N VAL A 320 19.36 1.91 4.01
CA VAL A 320 17.99 1.96 4.52
C VAL A 320 17.97 1.92 6.05
N SER A 321 16.91 2.43 6.64
CA SER A 321 16.61 2.31 8.07
C SER A 321 15.16 1.88 8.24
N VAL A 322 14.92 0.82 9.00
CA VAL A 322 13.62 0.17 9.11
C VAL A 322 13.18 0.03 10.56
N ARG A 323 11.93 0.34 10.84
CA ARG A 323 11.22 0.10 12.10
C ARG A 323 10.81 -1.39 12.17
N SER A 324 11.59 -2.19 12.87
CA SER A 324 11.34 -3.63 13.01
C SER A 324 10.00 -3.95 13.68
N ASP A 325 9.52 -3.12 14.58
CA ASP A 325 8.21 -3.26 15.24
C ASP A 325 7.04 -3.05 14.27
N LEU A 326 7.18 -2.16 13.28
CA LEU A 326 6.19 -1.97 12.21
C LEU A 326 6.27 -3.12 11.20
N ALA A 327 7.48 -3.50 10.78
CA ALA A 327 7.69 -4.63 9.87
C ALA A 327 7.12 -5.96 10.43
N ALA A 328 7.17 -6.13 11.76
CA ALA A 328 6.59 -7.29 12.41
C ALA A 328 5.05 -7.34 12.35
N MET A 329 4.38 -6.21 12.12
CA MET A 329 2.91 -6.18 11.99
C MET A 329 2.41 -6.96 10.77
N ASP A 330 3.24 -7.11 9.74
CA ASP A 330 2.91 -7.89 8.55
C ASP A 330 2.76 -9.41 8.83
N GLN A 331 3.32 -9.87 9.96
CA GLN A 331 3.31 -11.29 10.32
C GLN A 331 2.06 -11.74 11.08
N GLY A 332 1.11 -10.83 11.38
CA GLY A 332 -0.08 -11.12 12.20
C GLY A 332 0.25 -11.30 13.69
N PRO A 333 -0.75 -11.38 14.59
CA PRO A 333 -0.50 -11.59 16.00
C PRO A 333 0.15 -12.97 16.22
N ALA A 334 1.28 -13.00 16.91
CA ALA A 334 1.92 -14.24 17.35
C ALA A 334 0.92 -15.04 18.21
N PRO A 335 0.87 -16.38 18.10
CA PRO A 335 0.00 -17.19 18.93
C PRO A 335 0.34 -16.96 20.41
N ALA A 336 -0.68 -16.58 21.20
CA ALA A 336 -0.55 -16.39 22.63
C ALA A 336 -0.27 -17.75 23.29
N GLY A 337 0.92 -17.92 23.85
CA GLY A 337 1.23 -19.04 24.72
C GLY A 337 2.71 -19.39 24.78
N GLY A 338 3.37 -19.00 25.89
CA GLY A 338 4.66 -19.56 26.27
C GLY A 338 5.62 -18.55 26.91
N ARG A 339 5.50 -18.33 28.22
CA ARG A 339 6.57 -17.72 29.02
C ARG A 339 7.81 -18.62 28.98
N GLY A 340 8.94 -18.08 28.59
CA GLY A 340 10.22 -18.72 28.81
C GLY A 340 11.40 -18.07 28.11
N ALA A 341 12.28 -17.47 28.93
CA ALA A 341 13.69 -17.14 28.69
C ALA A 341 14.01 -15.95 27.78
N GLN A 342 14.41 -14.86 28.44
CA GLN A 342 15.27 -13.83 27.90
C GLN A 342 16.56 -14.48 27.36
N VAL A 343 16.81 -14.29 26.06
CA VAL A 343 18.14 -14.51 25.49
C VAL A 343 18.61 -13.16 24.97
N SER A 344 19.74 -12.71 25.51
CA SER A 344 20.47 -11.52 25.08
C SER A 344 20.74 -11.54 23.56
N PRO A 345 20.86 -10.36 22.89
CA PRO A 345 21.14 -10.31 21.47
C PRO A 345 22.59 -10.75 21.23
N ALA A 346 22.76 -12.05 21.02
CA ALA A 346 23.94 -12.57 20.38
C ALA A 346 23.73 -12.44 18.87
N SER A 347 24.65 -11.77 18.23
CA SER A 347 24.88 -11.64 16.80
C SER A 347 24.13 -12.67 15.95
N VAL A 348 23.13 -12.20 15.17
CA VAL A 348 22.58 -12.97 14.07
C VAL A 348 23.72 -13.19 13.09
N PRO A 349 24.13 -14.45 12.82
CA PRO A 349 25.05 -14.69 11.72
C PRO A 349 24.39 -14.21 10.42
N PRO A 350 25.14 -13.67 9.45
CA PRO A 350 24.59 -13.39 8.14
C PRO A 350 23.90 -14.65 7.65
N ALA A 351 22.70 -14.49 7.06
CA ALA A 351 21.93 -15.59 6.49
C ALA A 351 22.90 -16.48 5.75
N ALA A 352 23.01 -17.74 6.17
CA ALA A 352 23.89 -18.70 5.51
C ALA A 352 23.48 -18.65 4.05
N ALA A 353 24.39 -18.22 3.19
CA ALA A 353 24.20 -18.23 1.77
C ALA A 353 23.71 -19.65 1.43
N ALA A 354 22.50 -19.76 0.90
CA ALA A 354 21.94 -21.03 0.51
C ALA A 354 23.02 -21.75 -0.30
N THR A 355 23.47 -22.90 0.17
CA THR A 355 24.57 -23.61 -0.48
C THR A 355 24.08 -23.89 -1.89
N ALA A 356 24.71 -23.26 -2.88
CA ALA A 356 24.29 -23.38 -4.26
C ALA A 356 24.23 -24.87 -4.62
N GLN A 357 23.03 -25.34 -4.94
CA GLN A 357 22.79 -26.73 -5.30
C GLN A 357 22.74 -26.81 -6.84
N PRO A 358 23.82 -27.22 -7.49
CA PRO A 358 23.83 -27.35 -8.95
C PRO A 358 22.89 -28.48 -9.38
N TYR A 359 21.98 -28.15 -10.28
CA TYR A 359 21.07 -29.08 -10.93
C TYR A 359 21.45 -29.20 -12.42
N PRO A 360 21.23 -30.37 -13.08
CA PRO A 360 21.40 -30.50 -14.49
C PRO A 360 20.55 -29.47 -15.26
N PRO A 361 21.11 -28.77 -16.26
CA PRO A 361 20.38 -27.76 -17.03
C PRO A 361 19.10 -28.28 -17.71
N GLU A 362 19.08 -29.52 -18.10
CA GLU A 362 17.91 -30.20 -18.67
C GLU A 362 16.80 -30.36 -17.65
N GLN A 363 17.12 -30.65 -16.37
CA GLN A 363 16.16 -30.75 -15.28
C GLN A 363 15.57 -29.39 -14.94
N VAL A 364 16.38 -28.33 -14.91
CA VAL A 364 15.92 -26.95 -14.73
C VAL A 364 14.98 -26.54 -15.87
N ARG A 365 15.35 -26.85 -17.13
CA ARG A 365 14.51 -26.55 -18.30
C ARG A 365 13.17 -27.30 -18.25
N ALA A 366 13.18 -28.56 -17.82
CA ALA A 366 11.94 -29.33 -17.64
C ALA A 366 11.05 -28.77 -16.56
N GLY A 367 11.65 -28.24 -15.47
CA GLY A 367 10.91 -27.65 -14.35
C GLY A 367 10.21 -26.32 -14.67
N GLN A 368 10.76 -25.53 -15.60
CA GLN A 368 10.21 -24.21 -15.93
C GLN A 368 8.75 -24.24 -16.41
N PRO A 369 8.34 -25.04 -17.42
CA PRO A 369 6.95 -25.10 -17.85
C PRO A 369 6.04 -25.71 -16.78
N LEU A 370 6.50 -26.69 -16.02
CA LEU A 370 5.76 -27.30 -14.92
C LEU A 370 5.50 -26.26 -13.82
N PHE A 371 6.53 -25.52 -13.43
CA PHE A 371 6.40 -24.45 -12.45
C PHE A 371 5.46 -23.34 -12.94
N SER A 372 5.61 -22.90 -14.18
CA SER A 372 4.74 -21.86 -14.77
C SER A 372 3.27 -22.28 -14.78
N ALA A 373 2.98 -23.54 -15.11
CA ALA A 373 1.63 -24.07 -15.16
C ALA A 373 1.01 -24.27 -13.77
N GLN A 374 1.78 -24.79 -12.80
CA GLN A 374 1.27 -25.23 -11.50
C GLN A 374 1.41 -24.17 -10.41
N CYS A 375 2.49 -23.39 -10.45
CA CYS A 375 2.90 -22.49 -9.38
C CYS A 375 2.93 -21.02 -9.82
N GLY A 376 3.05 -20.77 -11.13
CA GLY A 376 3.32 -19.46 -11.68
C GLY A 376 2.25 -18.43 -11.42
N PHE A 377 0.98 -18.82 -11.34
CA PHE A 377 -0.11 -17.93 -10.94
C PHE A 377 0.13 -17.34 -9.56
N PHE A 378 0.57 -18.17 -8.60
CA PHE A 378 0.79 -17.74 -7.22
C PHE A 378 2.15 -17.08 -7.02
N HIS A 379 3.21 -17.68 -7.61
CA HIS A 379 4.61 -17.34 -7.31
C HIS A 379 5.34 -16.61 -8.45
N GLY A 380 4.62 -16.24 -9.53
CA GLY A 380 5.22 -15.67 -10.74
C GLY A 380 5.97 -16.71 -11.58
N ARG A 381 6.14 -16.48 -12.90
CA ARG A 381 6.81 -17.43 -13.82
C ARG A 381 8.26 -17.73 -13.45
N ASP A 382 8.90 -16.82 -12.75
CA ASP A 382 10.30 -16.83 -12.35
C ASP A 382 10.53 -17.11 -10.87
N ALA A 383 9.47 -17.49 -10.14
CA ALA A 383 9.47 -17.76 -8.70
C ALA A 383 9.77 -16.53 -7.80
N MET A 384 9.73 -15.31 -8.36
CA MET A 384 10.01 -14.06 -7.66
C MET A 384 8.75 -13.43 -7.02
N GLY A 385 7.72 -14.22 -6.79
CA GLY A 385 6.42 -13.79 -6.29
C GLY A 385 5.42 -13.50 -7.41
N GLY A 386 4.17 -13.89 -7.19
CA GLY A 386 3.05 -13.73 -8.12
C GLY A 386 1.90 -12.95 -7.49
N GLU A 387 0.67 -13.18 -7.98
CA GLU A 387 -0.53 -12.46 -7.56
C GLU A 387 -0.87 -12.64 -6.07
N THR A 388 -0.61 -13.83 -5.51
CA THR A 388 -0.97 -14.13 -4.12
C THR A 388 0.09 -14.93 -3.37
N GLY A 389 1.11 -15.46 -4.06
CA GLY A 389 2.18 -16.27 -3.50
C GLY A 389 3.47 -15.47 -3.28
N PRO A 390 4.22 -15.77 -2.22
CA PRO A 390 5.46 -15.07 -1.91
C PRO A 390 6.57 -15.34 -2.93
N ASP A 391 7.59 -14.48 -2.91
CA ASP A 391 8.86 -14.69 -3.59
C ASP A 391 9.58 -15.93 -3.02
N LEU A 392 9.69 -16.98 -3.84
CA LEU A 392 10.33 -18.23 -3.44
C LEU A 392 11.86 -18.11 -3.42
N THR A 393 12.44 -17.18 -4.15
CA THR A 393 13.90 -16.99 -4.19
C THR A 393 14.46 -16.52 -2.83
N ARG A 394 13.58 -16.02 -1.96
CA ARG A 394 13.92 -15.54 -0.60
C ARG A 394 13.21 -16.33 0.50
N ALA A 395 12.46 -17.37 0.15
CA ALA A 395 11.69 -18.13 1.11
C ALA A 395 12.60 -19.00 2.01
N ALA A 396 12.38 -18.92 3.32
CA ALA A 396 13.14 -19.71 4.29
C ALA A 396 13.03 -21.23 4.04
N SER A 397 11.87 -21.71 3.56
CA SER A 397 11.66 -23.09 3.18
C SER A 397 12.50 -23.53 1.99
N VAL A 398 12.77 -22.62 1.03
CA VAL A 398 13.67 -22.88 -0.10
C VAL A 398 15.13 -22.81 0.33
N ALA A 399 15.48 -21.85 1.18
CA ALA A 399 16.84 -21.74 1.74
C ALA A 399 17.23 -22.96 2.59
N ALA A 400 16.27 -23.58 3.30
CA ALA A 400 16.47 -24.78 4.11
C ALA A 400 16.36 -26.08 3.29
N ASP A 401 15.96 -26.03 2.02
CA ASP A 401 15.75 -27.22 1.20
C ASP A 401 17.04 -27.81 0.69
N VAL A 402 17.15 -29.13 0.78
CA VAL A 402 18.25 -29.91 0.17
C VAL A 402 17.64 -30.96 -0.74
N ARG A 403 17.78 -30.75 -2.05
CA ARG A 403 17.30 -31.69 -3.07
C ARG A 403 15.82 -32.05 -2.96
N GLY A 404 14.98 -31.11 -2.51
CA GLY A 404 13.53 -31.30 -2.39
C GLY A 404 13.07 -31.89 -1.07
N ASN A 405 13.95 -32.03 -0.07
CA ASN A 405 13.57 -32.60 1.23
C ASN A 405 12.59 -31.73 2.02
N THR A 406 12.55 -30.44 1.76
CA THR A 406 11.61 -29.48 2.37
C THR A 406 10.52 -29.10 1.37
N ILE A 407 10.87 -28.74 0.14
CA ILE A 407 9.91 -28.33 -0.90
C ILE A 407 9.01 -29.51 -1.31
N GLY A 408 9.55 -30.73 -1.47
CA GLY A 408 8.78 -31.90 -1.88
C GLY A 408 7.59 -32.21 -0.96
N PRO A 409 7.77 -32.34 0.35
CA PRO A 409 6.65 -32.48 1.31
C PRO A 409 5.67 -31.31 1.27
N LEU A 410 6.14 -30.07 1.09
CA LEU A 410 5.26 -28.90 0.97
C LEU A 410 4.38 -28.99 -0.30
N LEU A 411 4.92 -29.44 -1.41
CA LEU A 411 4.15 -29.65 -2.63
C LEU A 411 3.12 -30.77 -2.47
N ARG A 412 3.49 -31.90 -1.87
CA ARG A 412 2.58 -33.04 -1.67
C ARG A 412 1.45 -32.74 -0.68
N ASN A 413 1.74 -32.01 0.39
CA ASN A 413 0.78 -31.78 1.47
C ASN A 413 0.03 -30.44 1.32
N GLY A 414 0.56 -29.50 0.54
CA GLY A 414 0.08 -28.14 0.47
C GLY A 414 0.27 -27.37 1.79
N ARG A 415 -0.25 -26.15 1.81
CA ARG A 415 -0.39 -25.29 2.99
C ARG A 415 -1.76 -24.63 2.90
N VAL A 416 -2.79 -25.43 3.09
CA VAL A 416 -4.18 -25.05 2.86
C VAL A 416 -4.60 -23.85 3.72
N ASP A 417 -4.08 -23.79 4.95
CA ASP A 417 -4.22 -22.66 5.88
C ASP A 417 -3.67 -21.33 5.32
N LYS A 418 -2.80 -21.42 4.31
CA LYS A 418 -2.19 -20.27 3.62
C LYS A 418 -2.57 -20.19 2.13
N GLY A 419 -3.61 -20.92 1.72
CA GLY A 419 -4.12 -20.90 0.35
C GLY A 419 -3.27 -21.66 -0.68
N MET A 420 -2.31 -22.50 -0.27
CA MET A 420 -1.52 -23.33 -1.16
C MET A 420 -2.10 -24.75 -1.18
N PRO A 421 -2.65 -25.22 -2.32
CA PRO A 421 -3.20 -26.57 -2.45
C PRO A 421 -2.09 -27.64 -2.42
N ALA A 422 -2.49 -28.89 -2.20
CA ALA A 422 -1.64 -30.06 -2.40
C ALA A 422 -1.54 -30.40 -3.90
N PHE A 423 -0.36 -30.84 -4.35
CA PHE A 423 -0.10 -31.18 -5.73
C PHE A 423 0.20 -32.67 -5.89
N SER A 424 -0.49 -33.32 -6.84
CA SER A 424 -0.30 -34.74 -7.18
C SER A 424 0.71 -34.89 -8.31
N LEU A 425 1.96 -34.48 -8.05
CA LEU A 425 3.06 -34.52 -9.03
C LEU A 425 3.83 -35.85 -8.92
N GLY A 426 4.25 -36.38 -10.07
CA GLY A 426 5.23 -37.47 -10.12
C GLY A 426 6.60 -37.04 -9.57
N ASP A 427 7.41 -38.00 -9.11
CA ASP A 427 8.71 -37.69 -8.49
C ASP A 427 9.65 -36.96 -9.45
N ALA A 428 9.61 -37.30 -10.76
CA ALA A 428 10.40 -36.62 -11.77
C ALA A 428 10.00 -35.17 -11.99
N ASP A 429 8.68 -34.88 -12.04
CA ASP A 429 8.14 -33.54 -12.22
C ASP A 429 8.42 -32.67 -10.99
N MET A 430 8.26 -33.26 -9.80
CA MET A 430 8.58 -32.61 -8.55
C MET A 430 10.07 -32.25 -8.46
N ALA A 431 10.95 -33.18 -8.82
CA ALA A 431 12.38 -32.93 -8.84
C ALA A 431 12.76 -31.83 -9.86
N ALA A 432 12.06 -31.76 -10.99
CA ALA A 432 12.25 -30.72 -12.00
C ALA A 432 11.80 -29.33 -11.47
N ILE A 433 10.64 -29.24 -10.81
CA ILE A 433 10.16 -28.00 -10.17
C ILE A 433 11.15 -27.53 -9.09
N VAL A 434 11.62 -28.45 -8.24
CA VAL A 434 12.62 -28.14 -7.19
C VAL A 434 13.90 -27.60 -7.83
N ALA A 435 14.41 -28.24 -8.91
CA ALA A 435 15.58 -27.78 -9.64
C ALA A 435 15.40 -26.37 -10.20
N PHE A 436 14.24 -26.08 -10.78
CA PHE A 436 13.91 -24.75 -11.29
C PHE A 436 13.88 -23.69 -10.16
N ILE A 437 13.25 -23.97 -9.03
CA ILE A 437 13.18 -23.03 -7.90
C ILE A 437 14.59 -22.72 -7.38
N HIS A 438 15.44 -23.74 -7.21
CA HIS A 438 16.82 -23.53 -6.77
C HIS A 438 17.68 -22.78 -7.79
N ASP A 439 17.48 -23.02 -9.09
CA ASP A 439 18.14 -22.25 -10.14
C ASP A 439 17.74 -20.76 -10.06
N ARG A 440 16.45 -20.48 -9.92
CA ARG A 440 15.97 -19.10 -9.73
C ARG A 440 16.56 -18.46 -8.48
N THR A 441 16.61 -19.19 -7.37
CA THR A 441 17.21 -18.73 -6.11
C THR A 441 18.70 -18.42 -6.27
N SER A 442 19.44 -19.29 -6.91
CA SER A 442 20.89 -19.12 -7.14
C SER A 442 21.20 -17.95 -8.08
N ASN A 443 20.32 -17.67 -9.02
CA ASN A 443 20.47 -16.60 -10.01
C ASN A 443 19.69 -15.33 -9.64
N ALA A 444 19.07 -15.26 -8.47
CA ALA A 444 18.17 -14.16 -8.09
C ALA A 444 18.81 -12.76 -8.22
N ALA A 445 20.09 -12.63 -7.92
CA ALA A 445 20.85 -11.40 -8.07
C ALA A 445 21.08 -10.96 -9.53
N SER A 446 21.01 -11.90 -10.48
CA SER A 446 21.22 -11.66 -11.92
C SER A 446 19.91 -11.64 -12.71
N LEU A 447 18.78 -11.97 -12.08
CA LEU A 447 17.48 -11.94 -12.73
C LEU A 447 17.02 -10.50 -12.89
N THR A 448 17.23 -9.95 -14.08
CA THR A 448 16.66 -8.68 -14.52
C THR A 448 15.29 -8.96 -15.15
N GLY A 449 14.23 -8.47 -14.54
CA GLY A 449 12.87 -8.58 -15.06
C GLY A 449 11.87 -8.56 -13.92
N GLY A 450 10.85 -7.69 -14.01
CA GLY A 450 9.74 -7.63 -13.07
C GLY A 450 8.94 -8.94 -13.06
N ARG A 451 7.99 -9.04 -12.13
CA ARG A 451 6.99 -10.10 -12.09
C ARG A 451 6.42 -10.34 -13.49
N ARG A 452 6.81 -11.42 -14.11
CA ARG A 452 6.18 -11.80 -15.37
C ARG A 452 4.83 -12.41 -15.03
N ALA A 453 3.77 -11.72 -15.38
CA ALA A 453 2.43 -12.27 -15.31
C ALA A 453 2.40 -13.62 -16.04
N VAL A 454 1.73 -14.60 -15.46
CA VAL A 454 1.48 -15.88 -16.10
C VAL A 454 0.54 -15.63 -17.28
N GLU A 455 0.91 -16.05 -18.48
CA GLU A 455 0.00 -15.96 -19.62
C GLU A 455 -1.06 -17.08 -19.53
N VAL A 456 -2.25 -16.79 -20.06
CA VAL A 456 -3.34 -17.77 -20.09
C VAL A 456 -2.89 -19.09 -20.76
N ALA A 457 -2.02 -19.01 -21.77
CA ALA A 457 -1.46 -20.18 -22.44
C ALA A 457 -0.70 -21.12 -21.48
N ASP A 458 -0.06 -20.59 -20.45
CA ASP A 458 0.68 -21.41 -19.46
C ASP A 458 -0.28 -22.24 -18.57
N LEU A 459 -1.53 -21.81 -18.45
CA LEU A 459 -2.57 -22.44 -17.62
C LEU A 459 -3.48 -23.38 -18.42
N GLN A 460 -3.37 -23.41 -19.75
CA GLN A 460 -4.23 -24.24 -20.63
C GLN A 460 -3.74 -25.70 -20.72
N THR A 461 -3.51 -26.31 -19.56
CA THR A 461 -3.11 -27.73 -19.45
C THR A 461 -4.30 -28.64 -19.09
N GLY A 462 -5.47 -28.05 -18.83
CA GLY A 462 -6.66 -28.78 -18.37
C GLY A 462 -7.45 -29.46 -19.48
N ASN A 463 -8.20 -30.50 -19.10
CA ASN A 463 -9.13 -31.22 -19.95
C ASN A 463 -10.57 -30.75 -19.65
N ALA A 464 -11.23 -30.09 -20.62
CA ALA A 464 -12.57 -29.53 -20.45
C ALA A 464 -13.64 -30.58 -20.12
N GLU A 465 -13.55 -31.81 -20.66
CA GLU A 465 -14.51 -32.88 -20.37
C GLU A 465 -14.33 -33.42 -18.93
N ALA A 466 -13.09 -33.50 -18.45
CA ALA A 466 -12.83 -33.82 -17.04
C ALA A 466 -13.37 -32.70 -16.12
N GLY A 467 -13.13 -31.45 -16.51
CA GLY A 467 -13.65 -30.28 -15.79
C GLY A 467 -15.18 -30.24 -15.75
N LYS A 468 -15.85 -30.61 -16.84
CA LYS A 468 -17.31 -30.72 -16.88
C LYS A 468 -17.85 -31.75 -15.89
N ARG A 469 -17.19 -32.91 -15.81
CA ARG A 469 -17.56 -33.96 -14.83
C ARG A 469 -17.35 -33.48 -13.40
N TYR A 470 -16.22 -32.83 -13.13
CA TYR A 470 -15.96 -32.24 -11.82
C TYR A 470 -16.99 -31.18 -11.45
N PHE A 471 -17.27 -30.26 -12.37
CA PHE A 471 -18.28 -29.23 -12.20
C PHE A 471 -19.65 -29.84 -11.85
N ALA A 472 -20.07 -30.85 -12.59
CA ALA A 472 -21.33 -31.54 -12.36
C ALA A 472 -21.43 -32.22 -10.98
N SER A 473 -20.31 -32.70 -10.44
CA SER A 473 -20.30 -33.41 -9.15
C SER A 473 -20.15 -32.48 -7.94
N VAL A 474 -19.44 -31.36 -8.12
CA VAL A 474 -19.03 -30.48 -7.02
C VAL A 474 -19.71 -29.12 -7.12
N CYS A 475 -19.54 -28.41 -8.23
CA CYS A 475 -19.95 -27.02 -8.39
C CYS A 475 -21.44 -26.85 -8.67
N SER A 476 -22.07 -27.83 -9.32
CA SER A 476 -23.50 -27.78 -9.71
C SER A 476 -24.47 -27.76 -8.52
N LYS A 477 -23.99 -27.97 -7.30
CA LYS A 477 -24.79 -27.81 -6.08
C LYS A 477 -25.25 -26.37 -5.87
N CYS A 478 -24.44 -25.41 -6.32
CA CYS A 478 -24.67 -23.98 -6.15
C CYS A 478 -24.70 -23.23 -7.49
N HIS A 479 -24.05 -23.75 -8.54
CA HIS A 479 -23.86 -23.07 -9.82
C HIS A 479 -24.51 -23.83 -10.99
N SER A 480 -24.98 -23.10 -11.99
CA SER A 480 -25.56 -23.65 -13.21
C SER A 480 -24.79 -23.16 -14.44
N PRO A 481 -24.33 -24.07 -15.34
CA PRO A 481 -23.66 -23.68 -16.57
C PRO A 481 -24.53 -22.84 -17.51
N THR A 482 -25.87 -23.04 -17.46
CA THR A 482 -26.87 -22.32 -18.27
C THR A 482 -27.56 -21.20 -17.46
N GLY A 483 -27.29 -21.08 -16.17
CA GLY A 483 -27.81 -20.04 -15.29
C GLY A 483 -26.76 -18.97 -15.00
N ASP A 484 -26.28 -18.93 -13.78
CA ASP A 484 -25.31 -17.91 -13.31
C ASP A 484 -23.96 -17.95 -14.05
N PHE A 485 -23.55 -19.12 -14.56
CA PHE A 485 -22.33 -19.27 -15.35
C PHE A 485 -22.56 -19.22 -16.88
N ALA A 486 -23.79 -18.99 -17.34
CA ALA A 486 -24.03 -18.80 -18.77
C ALA A 486 -23.18 -17.63 -19.31
N GLY A 487 -22.34 -17.89 -20.32
CA GLY A 487 -21.44 -16.91 -20.91
C GLY A 487 -20.36 -16.39 -19.96
N ILE A 488 -19.96 -17.15 -18.93
CA ILE A 488 -18.94 -16.72 -17.95
C ILE A 488 -17.62 -16.41 -18.63
N ALA A 489 -17.23 -17.17 -19.66
CA ALA A 489 -16.00 -16.97 -20.41
C ALA A 489 -16.00 -15.71 -21.30
N ARG A 490 -17.14 -15.05 -21.48
CA ARG A 490 -17.22 -13.73 -22.13
C ARG A 490 -17.08 -12.58 -21.12
N ARG A 491 -17.44 -12.85 -19.86
CA ARG A 491 -17.42 -11.85 -18.80
C ARG A 491 -16.10 -11.84 -18.03
N LEU A 492 -15.50 -13.01 -17.90
CA LEU A 492 -14.24 -13.22 -17.19
C LEU A 492 -13.32 -14.10 -18.04
N GLU A 493 -12.18 -13.60 -18.42
CA GLU A 493 -11.22 -14.31 -19.25
C GLU A 493 -9.95 -14.69 -18.49
N GLY A 494 -9.36 -15.80 -18.86
CA GLY A 494 -8.03 -16.22 -18.46
C GLY A 494 -7.82 -16.23 -16.95
N LEU A 495 -6.83 -15.45 -16.50
CA LEU A 495 -6.45 -15.34 -15.09
C LEU A 495 -7.57 -14.81 -14.20
N THR A 496 -8.39 -13.88 -14.69
CA THR A 496 -9.52 -13.34 -13.93
C THR A 496 -10.56 -14.42 -13.63
N LEU A 497 -10.82 -15.32 -14.57
CA LEU A 497 -11.73 -16.44 -14.37
C LEU A 497 -11.17 -17.42 -13.34
N LEU A 498 -9.89 -17.77 -13.44
CA LEU A 498 -9.21 -18.64 -12.47
C LEU A 498 -9.22 -18.04 -11.07
N GLN A 499 -8.89 -16.76 -10.96
CA GLN A 499 -8.90 -16.05 -9.68
C GLN A 499 -10.28 -16.06 -9.02
N ARG A 500 -11.34 -15.83 -9.82
CA ARG A 500 -12.72 -15.88 -9.32
C ARG A 500 -13.18 -17.27 -8.92
N MET A 501 -12.70 -18.29 -9.62
CA MET A 501 -12.97 -19.67 -9.29
C MET A 501 -12.35 -20.05 -7.94
N LEU A 502 -11.11 -19.67 -7.70
CA LEU A 502 -10.36 -20.02 -6.49
C LEU A 502 -10.68 -19.09 -5.31
N TYR A 503 -10.84 -17.79 -5.58
CA TYR A 503 -11.04 -16.73 -4.59
C TYR A 503 -12.22 -15.81 -4.98
N PRO A 504 -13.46 -16.22 -4.76
CA PRO A 504 -14.63 -15.46 -5.19
C PRO A 504 -14.82 -14.12 -4.50
N SER A 505 -14.09 -13.86 -3.41
CA SER A 505 -14.17 -12.62 -2.62
C SER A 505 -13.67 -11.35 -3.34
N GLY A 506 -12.99 -11.48 -4.48
CA GLY A 506 -12.41 -10.38 -5.25
C GLY A 506 -13.33 -9.66 -6.24
N GLY A 507 -14.63 -9.51 -6.02
CA GLY A 507 -15.53 -8.89 -6.99
C GLY A 507 -16.84 -8.32 -6.50
N ALA A 508 -17.47 -7.57 -7.36
CA ALA A 508 -18.58 -6.65 -7.12
C ALA A 508 -19.92 -7.25 -6.63
N ALA A 509 -20.03 -8.49 -6.28
CA ALA A 509 -21.23 -9.05 -5.65
C ALA A 509 -20.92 -10.41 -5.02
N VAL A 510 -20.13 -10.42 -3.95
CA VAL A 510 -20.07 -11.62 -3.11
C VAL A 510 -21.39 -11.74 -2.36
N PRO A 511 -22.15 -12.84 -2.50
CA PRO A 511 -23.34 -13.05 -1.71
C PRO A 511 -22.95 -13.03 -0.22
N ARG A 512 -23.60 -12.18 0.56
CA ARG A 512 -23.38 -12.16 1.99
C ARG A 512 -23.86 -13.46 2.59
N ALA A 513 -23.13 -13.98 3.58
CA ALA A 513 -23.54 -15.15 4.32
C ALA A 513 -24.97 -14.99 4.85
N LYS A 514 -25.77 -16.02 4.69
CA LYS A 514 -27.11 -16.10 5.29
C LYS A 514 -27.03 -16.82 6.63
N VAL A 515 -27.86 -16.43 7.56
CA VAL A 515 -27.94 -17.10 8.85
C VAL A 515 -29.39 -17.36 9.21
N THR A 516 -29.65 -18.55 9.74
CA THR A 516 -30.92 -18.92 10.36
C THR A 516 -30.66 -19.19 11.83
N VAL A 517 -31.29 -18.40 12.68
CA VAL A 517 -31.23 -18.51 14.14
C VAL A 517 -32.51 -19.19 14.63
N THR A 518 -32.39 -20.25 15.42
CA THR A 518 -33.50 -20.95 16.09
C THR A 518 -33.44 -20.67 17.59
N ARG A 519 -34.45 -20.04 18.13
CA ARG A 519 -34.59 -19.76 19.56
C ARG A 519 -34.99 -21.03 20.32
N SER A 520 -34.82 -21.00 21.62
CA SER A 520 -35.28 -22.08 22.51
C SER A 520 -36.79 -22.35 22.44
N SER A 521 -37.57 -21.34 22.05
CA SER A 521 -39.02 -21.45 21.77
C SER A 521 -39.37 -22.24 20.49
N GLY A 522 -38.38 -22.57 19.64
CA GLY A 522 -38.57 -23.15 18.33
C GLY A 522 -38.80 -22.10 17.22
N GLU A 523 -38.94 -20.84 17.56
CA GLU A 523 -39.05 -19.73 16.58
C GLU A 523 -37.75 -19.60 15.79
N THR A 524 -37.87 -19.48 14.46
CA THR A 524 -36.72 -19.25 13.57
C THR A 524 -36.74 -17.85 13.01
N VAL A 525 -35.56 -17.21 13.00
CA VAL A 525 -35.32 -15.91 12.36
C VAL A 525 -34.20 -16.09 11.34
N ALA A 526 -34.47 -15.78 10.08
CA ALA A 526 -33.50 -15.87 9.01
C ALA A 526 -33.18 -14.49 8.44
N GLY A 527 -31.94 -14.29 8.00
CA GLY A 527 -31.50 -13.03 7.42
C GLY A 527 -30.07 -13.09 6.90
N THR A 528 -29.52 -11.94 6.59
CA THR A 528 -28.12 -11.78 6.21
C THR A 528 -27.27 -11.67 7.47
N LEU A 529 -26.18 -12.42 7.57
CA LEU A 529 -25.24 -12.36 8.67
C LEU A 529 -24.67 -10.93 8.77
N ALA A 530 -24.89 -10.30 9.93
CA ALA A 530 -24.40 -8.96 10.20
C ALA A 530 -23.17 -8.95 11.13
N TYR A 531 -23.15 -9.87 12.10
CA TYR A 531 -22.03 -10.01 13.05
C TYR A 531 -21.99 -11.41 13.66
N ARG A 532 -20.80 -11.92 13.96
CA ARG A 532 -20.59 -13.16 14.68
C ARG A 532 -19.29 -13.15 15.45
N ASP A 533 -19.36 -13.51 16.73
CA ASP A 533 -18.21 -13.87 17.57
C ASP A 533 -18.58 -15.07 18.48
N GLU A 534 -17.80 -15.33 19.49
CA GLU A 534 -18.02 -16.43 20.44
C GLU A 534 -19.23 -16.19 21.38
N PHE A 535 -19.69 -14.93 21.51
CA PHE A 535 -20.77 -14.55 22.41
C PHE A 535 -22.06 -14.18 21.69
N THR A 536 -21.95 -13.72 20.44
CA THR A 536 -23.06 -13.07 19.73
C THR A 536 -23.16 -13.55 18.28
N ILE A 537 -24.39 -13.87 17.85
CA ILE A 537 -24.77 -14.01 16.45
C ILE A 537 -25.80 -12.92 16.11
N ALA A 538 -25.57 -12.14 15.07
CA ALA A 538 -26.49 -11.11 14.62
C ALA A 538 -26.76 -11.18 13.13
N LEU A 539 -27.97 -10.84 12.76
CA LEU A 539 -28.43 -10.81 11.38
C LEU A 539 -29.25 -9.56 11.09
N THR A 540 -29.32 -9.21 9.80
CA THR A 540 -30.30 -8.26 9.27
C THR A 540 -31.42 -9.06 8.63
N ASP A 541 -32.63 -8.97 9.15
CA ASP A 541 -33.78 -9.70 8.62
C ASP A 541 -34.27 -9.09 7.28
N PRO A 542 -35.19 -9.74 6.55
CA PRO A 542 -35.71 -9.24 5.28
C PRO A 542 -36.39 -7.86 5.35
N SER A 543 -36.82 -7.43 6.54
CA SER A 543 -37.36 -6.09 6.75
C SER A 543 -36.29 -5.01 6.92
N GLY A 544 -35.00 -5.40 6.98
CA GLY A 544 -33.88 -4.51 7.25
C GLY A 544 -33.59 -4.31 8.74
N ALA A 545 -34.29 -5.00 9.64
CA ALA A 545 -34.07 -4.87 11.06
C ALA A 545 -32.86 -5.70 11.53
N TYR A 546 -31.96 -5.05 12.28
CA TYR A 546 -30.84 -5.71 12.94
C TYR A 546 -31.32 -6.48 14.16
N ARG A 547 -30.95 -7.75 14.26
CA ARG A 547 -31.29 -8.64 15.38
C ARG A 547 -30.04 -9.35 15.88
N ALA A 548 -29.74 -9.20 17.16
CA ALA A 548 -28.62 -9.89 17.83
C ALA A 548 -29.13 -10.87 18.88
N PHE A 549 -28.45 -11.99 18.99
CA PHE A 549 -28.78 -13.08 19.90
C PHE A 549 -27.51 -13.55 20.61
N PRO A 550 -27.58 -13.89 21.94
CA PRO A 550 -26.47 -14.58 22.61
C PRO A 550 -26.24 -15.95 21.95
N ALA A 551 -25.01 -16.22 21.52
CA ALA A 551 -24.67 -17.41 20.75
C ALA A 551 -24.87 -18.71 21.54
N ASP A 552 -24.75 -18.65 22.88
CA ASP A 552 -24.95 -19.74 23.81
C ASP A 552 -26.45 -20.07 24.07
N ARG A 553 -27.37 -19.18 23.68
CA ARG A 553 -28.82 -19.32 23.94
C ARG A 553 -29.65 -19.64 22.69
N VAL A 554 -29.02 -19.76 21.54
CA VAL A 554 -29.68 -20.03 20.27
C VAL A 554 -28.95 -21.13 19.50
N LYS A 555 -29.67 -21.86 18.65
CA LYS A 555 -29.04 -22.66 17.60
C LYS A 555 -29.01 -21.84 16.33
N PHE A 556 -27.92 -21.87 15.58
CA PHE A 556 -27.85 -21.16 14.32
C PHE A 556 -27.09 -21.96 13.26
N ILE A 557 -27.47 -21.73 12.01
CA ILE A 557 -26.82 -22.27 10.81
C ILE A 557 -26.40 -21.07 9.99
N VAL A 558 -25.11 -21.01 9.63
CA VAL A 558 -24.57 -20.00 8.71
C VAL A 558 -24.32 -20.68 7.38
N ASP A 559 -24.95 -20.17 6.33
CA ASP A 559 -24.73 -20.54 4.93
C ASP A 559 -23.84 -19.45 4.33
N ASP A 560 -22.54 -19.71 4.28
CA ASP A 560 -21.52 -18.80 3.78
C ASP A 560 -20.92 -19.36 2.47
N PRO A 561 -21.27 -18.79 1.31
CA PRO A 561 -20.75 -19.23 0.02
C PRO A 561 -19.22 -19.12 -0.06
N ILE A 562 -18.62 -18.13 0.63
CA ILE A 562 -17.17 -17.94 0.64
C ILE A 562 -16.50 -19.06 1.43
N GLN A 563 -17.06 -19.45 2.56
CA GLN A 563 -16.55 -20.58 3.34
C GLN A 563 -16.59 -21.87 2.52
N ALA A 564 -17.67 -22.11 1.77
CA ALA A 564 -17.79 -23.26 0.88
C ALA A 564 -16.70 -23.31 -0.19
N HIS A 565 -16.32 -22.15 -0.77
CA HIS A 565 -15.19 -22.07 -1.70
C HIS A 565 -13.83 -22.30 -1.00
N SER A 566 -13.65 -21.74 0.18
CA SER A 566 -12.42 -21.95 0.97
C SER A 566 -12.24 -23.43 1.35
N GLU A 567 -13.31 -24.11 1.72
CA GLU A 567 -13.31 -25.55 2.00
C GLU A 567 -13.08 -26.39 0.74
N GLN A 568 -13.55 -25.92 -0.42
CA GLN A 568 -13.32 -26.58 -1.69
C GLN A 568 -11.87 -26.40 -2.17
N LEU A 569 -11.26 -25.24 -1.91
CA LEU A 569 -9.84 -24.99 -2.22
C LEU A 569 -8.93 -26.06 -1.58
N ALA A 570 -9.27 -26.49 -0.35
CA ALA A 570 -8.57 -27.57 0.36
C ALA A 570 -8.70 -28.96 -0.30
N LYS A 571 -9.68 -29.15 -1.17
CA LYS A 571 -10.01 -30.45 -1.80
C LYS A 571 -9.59 -30.52 -3.28
N TYR A 572 -9.26 -29.39 -3.88
CA TYR A 572 -8.78 -29.38 -5.26
C TYR A 572 -7.44 -30.12 -5.38
N THR A 573 -7.34 -30.97 -6.36
CA THR A 573 -6.03 -31.30 -6.94
C THR A 573 -5.67 -30.25 -7.98
N ASP A 574 -4.39 -30.15 -8.35
CA ASP A 574 -3.93 -29.27 -9.43
C ASP A 574 -4.66 -29.58 -10.75
N ALA A 575 -4.81 -30.87 -11.07
CA ALA A 575 -5.55 -31.32 -12.25
C ALA A 575 -7.01 -30.86 -12.23
N ASP A 576 -7.69 -30.87 -11.08
CA ASP A 576 -9.06 -30.39 -10.94
C ASP A 576 -9.16 -28.90 -11.25
N MET A 577 -8.26 -28.07 -10.73
CA MET A 577 -8.24 -26.64 -10.99
C MET A 577 -8.07 -26.34 -12.48
N HIS A 578 -7.10 -26.96 -13.13
CA HIS A 578 -6.86 -26.79 -14.56
C HIS A 578 -8.03 -27.31 -15.41
N ASN A 579 -8.58 -28.46 -15.06
CA ASN A 579 -9.71 -29.06 -15.76
C ASN A 579 -10.98 -28.20 -15.64
N VAL A 580 -11.31 -27.72 -14.44
CA VAL A 580 -12.46 -26.84 -14.23
C VAL A 580 -12.29 -25.53 -14.97
N LEU A 581 -11.12 -24.91 -14.92
CA LEU A 581 -10.83 -23.71 -15.71
C LEU A 581 -11.04 -23.94 -17.20
N ALA A 582 -10.50 -25.05 -17.75
CA ALA A 582 -10.67 -25.41 -19.16
C ALA A 582 -12.17 -25.58 -19.53
N TYR A 583 -12.96 -26.20 -18.66
CA TYR A 583 -14.40 -26.31 -18.85
C TYR A 583 -15.11 -24.95 -18.81
N LEU A 584 -14.85 -24.13 -17.80
CA LEU A 584 -15.48 -22.81 -17.66
C LEU A 584 -15.17 -21.91 -18.87
N GLN A 585 -14.00 -22.01 -19.47
CA GLN A 585 -13.64 -21.30 -20.70
C GLN A 585 -14.48 -21.71 -21.92
N THR A 586 -15.13 -22.86 -21.90
CA THR A 586 -16.07 -23.30 -22.96
C THR A 586 -17.47 -22.66 -22.82
N LEU A 587 -17.80 -22.10 -21.67
CA LEU A 587 -19.11 -21.49 -21.39
C LEU A 587 -19.15 -20.03 -21.91
N ARG A 588 -19.29 -19.89 -23.23
CA ARG A 588 -19.29 -18.60 -23.96
C ARG A 588 -20.70 -18.14 -24.31
#